data_ce3bfb3f2dbb7c8c6540597b854ccb3b
#
_entry.id   ce3bfb3f2dbb7c8c6540597b854ccb3b
#
_cell.length_a   1.000
_cell.length_b   1.000
_cell.length_c   1.000
_cell.angle_alpha   90.00
_cell.angle_beta   90.00
_cell.angle_gamma   90.00
#
_symmetry.space_group_name_H-M   'P 1'
#
loop_
_entity.id
_entity.type
_entity.pdbx_description
1 polymer ?
#
loop_
_entity_poly.entity_id
_entity_poly.type
_entity_poly.pdbx_seq_one_letter_code
_entity_poly.pdbx_strand_id
1 'polypeptide(L)'
;MAEEIKKPKKPVDPNSAKFKLGKIAGDAFASAIEAKKEGIPVAWVSSNFPVEIPETLGIATAYPENQAAGIAARGAGERMCNVAEADGYSNDICAYARVSLAYAKLKECPEQDVAMPDVLLCCNNICNCMIKWYENLARDLNIPMIILDIPFNPDYEVSDAEVEYVSAQFWDAVHQLEKLFGLKWDDEKFKQVTGFSCRASRAWLDATAQAKYVPSPFNGFDLLNHMAVMVTARGKEEAGEAMETLLKEYKENHLNGTSTFRAEEKYRIMFEGIACWPYLRATSHGLKDRGINMVTTIYADAFGFDYHSFDEMIKAYCSVPNAINLEKSRDKRIKLCKDNHVEGLL
;
A
#
# COMPACT_ATOMS: atom_id res chain seq x y z
N MET A 1 -2.75 10.72 -41.17
CA MET A 1 -2.54 10.14 -39.83
C MET A 1 -1.80 8.82 -40.07
N ALA A 2 -0.51 8.77 -39.73
CA ALA A 2 0.26 7.54 -39.83
C ALA A 2 -0.12 6.59 -38.67
N GLU A 3 -0.57 5.39 -39.00
CA GLU A 3 -0.74 4.32 -38.01
C GLU A 3 0.61 3.99 -37.39
N GLU A 4 0.76 4.30 -36.10
CA GLU A 4 1.91 3.80 -35.33
C GLU A 4 1.83 2.27 -35.28
N ILE A 5 2.69 1.60 -36.00
CA ILE A 5 2.89 0.15 -35.95
C ILE A 5 3.36 -0.16 -34.51
N LYS A 6 2.45 -0.65 -33.66
CA LYS A 6 2.78 -1.12 -32.31
C LYS A 6 3.77 -2.28 -32.42
N LYS A 7 5.03 -2.02 -32.09
CA LYS A 7 6.04 -3.09 -31.97
C LYS A 7 5.52 -4.19 -31.04
N PRO A 8 5.68 -5.48 -31.40
CA PRO A 8 5.24 -6.56 -30.52
C PRO A 8 5.93 -6.43 -29.16
N LYS A 9 5.12 -6.46 -28.09
CA LYS A 9 5.64 -6.44 -26.71
C LYS A 9 6.49 -7.69 -26.53
N LYS A 10 7.75 -7.53 -26.10
CA LYS A 10 8.59 -8.68 -25.70
C LYS A 10 7.82 -9.45 -24.59
N PRO A 11 7.85 -10.79 -24.63
CA PRO A 11 7.31 -11.58 -23.52
C PRO A 11 7.95 -11.12 -22.21
N VAL A 12 7.13 -10.92 -21.18
CA VAL A 12 7.63 -10.58 -19.84
C VAL A 12 8.20 -11.86 -19.23
N ASP A 13 9.44 -11.81 -18.76
CA ASP A 13 10.05 -12.94 -18.05
C ASP A 13 9.23 -13.27 -16.78
N PRO A 14 8.69 -14.48 -16.63
CA PRO A 14 7.91 -14.87 -15.47
C PRO A 14 8.72 -14.87 -14.15
N ASN A 15 10.04 -14.91 -14.24
CA ASN A 15 10.94 -14.85 -13.09
C ASN A 15 11.30 -13.42 -12.67
N SER A 16 10.96 -12.42 -13.49
CA SER A 16 11.25 -11.01 -13.18
C SER A 16 10.40 -10.50 -12.00
N ALA A 17 10.99 -9.59 -11.22
CA ALA A 17 10.27 -8.91 -10.14
C ALA A 17 8.99 -8.23 -10.65
N LYS A 18 9.06 -7.57 -11.79
CA LYS A 18 7.90 -6.92 -12.41
C LYS A 18 6.74 -7.89 -12.68
N PHE A 19 7.03 -9.12 -13.15
CA PHE A 19 6.00 -10.13 -13.38
C PHE A 19 5.43 -10.64 -12.07
N LYS A 20 6.29 -11.04 -11.12
CA LYS A 20 5.90 -11.56 -9.81
C LYS A 20 5.04 -10.55 -9.04
N LEU A 21 5.52 -9.31 -8.88
CA LEU A 21 4.81 -8.25 -8.19
C LEU A 21 3.49 -7.88 -8.86
N GLY A 22 3.48 -7.80 -10.20
CA GLY A 22 2.26 -7.54 -10.97
C GLY A 22 1.22 -8.65 -10.82
N LYS A 23 1.68 -9.91 -10.77
CA LYS A 23 0.80 -11.07 -10.54
C LYS A 23 0.19 -11.03 -9.14
N ILE A 24 1.00 -10.85 -8.07
CA ILE A 24 0.53 -10.76 -6.68
C ILE A 24 -0.49 -9.62 -6.53
N ALA A 25 -0.19 -8.43 -7.06
CA ALA A 25 -1.11 -7.29 -6.99
C ALA A 25 -2.43 -7.54 -7.76
N GLY A 26 -2.39 -8.28 -8.87
CA GLY A 26 -3.58 -8.68 -9.62
C GLY A 26 -4.39 -9.77 -8.91
N ASP A 27 -3.70 -10.77 -8.40
CA ASP A 27 -4.32 -11.90 -7.70
C ASP A 27 -5.00 -11.48 -6.39
N ALA A 28 -4.52 -10.41 -5.73
CA ALA A 28 -5.11 -9.91 -4.49
C ALA A 28 -6.61 -9.58 -4.61
N PHE A 29 -7.05 -9.07 -5.78
CA PHE A 29 -8.47 -8.80 -6.03
C PHE A 29 -9.25 -10.09 -6.33
N ALA A 30 -8.68 -10.96 -7.17
CA ALA A 30 -9.30 -12.21 -7.58
C ALA A 30 -9.44 -13.18 -6.39
N SER A 31 -8.42 -13.28 -5.53
CA SER A 31 -8.41 -14.18 -4.39
C SER A 31 -9.51 -13.86 -3.37
N ALA A 32 -9.80 -12.58 -3.13
CA ALA A 32 -10.91 -12.19 -2.25
C ALA A 32 -12.28 -12.59 -2.84
N ILE A 33 -12.43 -12.52 -4.17
CA ILE A 33 -13.67 -12.94 -4.85
C ILE A 33 -13.84 -14.46 -4.75
N GLU A 34 -12.78 -15.24 -4.96
CA GLU A 34 -12.84 -16.70 -4.83
C GLU A 34 -13.07 -17.12 -3.37
N ALA A 35 -12.36 -16.52 -2.41
CA ALA A 35 -12.57 -16.76 -0.99
C ALA A 35 -14.02 -16.55 -0.55
N LYS A 36 -14.67 -15.49 -1.07
CA LYS A 36 -16.09 -15.22 -0.81
C LYS A 36 -17.00 -16.34 -1.32
N LYS A 37 -16.71 -16.92 -2.49
CA LYS A 37 -17.47 -18.05 -3.06
C LYS A 37 -17.31 -19.31 -2.24
N GLU A 38 -16.14 -19.50 -1.62
CA GLU A 38 -15.83 -20.61 -0.74
C GLU A 38 -16.39 -20.45 0.68
N GLY A 39 -17.04 -19.32 0.96
CA GLY A 39 -17.61 -19.00 2.27
C GLY A 39 -16.59 -18.52 3.30
N ILE A 40 -15.39 -18.14 2.85
CA ILE A 40 -14.37 -17.50 3.70
C ILE A 40 -14.77 -16.05 3.92
N PRO A 41 -14.74 -15.54 5.17
CA PRO A 41 -15.03 -14.14 5.44
C PRO A 41 -14.10 -13.20 4.69
N VAL A 42 -14.64 -12.10 4.17
CA VAL A 42 -13.90 -11.06 3.47
C VAL A 42 -13.92 -9.77 4.29
N ALA A 43 -12.75 -9.21 4.56
CA ALA A 43 -12.62 -7.89 5.18
C ALA A 43 -12.23 -6.83 4.14
N TRP A 44 -12.85 -5.66 4.18
CA TRP A 44 -12.27 -4.47 3.60
C TRP A 44 -11.39 -3.80 4.64
N VAL A 45 -10.13 -3.63 4.31
CA VAL A 45 -9.08 -3.25 5.25
C VAL A 45 -8.44 -1.94 4.82
N SER A 46 -8.26 -1.00 5.75
CA SER A 46 -7.46 0.19 5.49
C SER A 46 -5.97 -0.18 5.37
N SER A 47 -5.25 0.48 4.47
CA SER A 47 -3.90 0.05 4.03
C SER A 47 -2.85 0.01 5.15
N ASN A 48 -3.05 0.73 6.26
CA ASN A 48 -2.16 0.69 7.43
C ASN A 48 -2.76 -0.05 8.64
N PHE A 49 -3.84 -0.78 8.46
CA PHE A 49 -4.30 -1.72 9.48
C PHE A 49 -3.33 -2.91 9.56
N PRO A 50 -3.05 -3.45 10.76
CA PRO A 50 -2.16 -4.60 10.91
C PRO A 50 -2.64 -5.81 10.10
N VAL A 51 -1.93 -6.10 9.00
CA VAL A 51 -2.24 -7.26 8.12
C VAL A 51 -2.12 -8.59 8.87
N GLU A 52 -1.37 -8.59 9.95
CA GLU A 52 -1.11 -9.74 10.82
C GLU A 52 -2.40 -10.30 11.42
N ILE A 53 -3.40 -9.45 11.69
CA ILE A 53 -4.68 -9.90 12.26
C ILE A 53 -5.48 -10.73 11.25
N PRO A 54 -5.92 -10.19 10.10
CA PRO A 54 -6.73 -10.96 9.16
C PRO A 54 -5.99 -12.16 8.55
N GLU A 55 -4.69 -12.04 8.27
CA GLU A 55 -3.89 -13.14 7.71
C GLU A 55 -3.76 -14.30 8.72
N THR A 56 -3.56 -14.01 10.02
CA THR A 56 -3.51 -15.05 11.05
C THR A 56 -4.84 -15.75 11.20
N LEU A 57 -5.95 -15.02 11.19
CA LEU A 57 -7.28 -15.56 11.31
C LEU A 57 -7.79 -16.25 10.03
N GLY A 58 -7.08 -16.11 8.91
CA GLY A 58 -7.50 -16.69 7.62
C GLY A 58 -8.68 -15.95 6.98
N ILE A 59 -8.83 -14.65 7.30
CA ILE A 59 -9.82 -13.77 6.69
C ILE A 59 -9.24 -13.24 5.38
N ALA A 60 -9.98 -13.36 4.29
CA ALA A 60 -9.58 -12.80 3.01
C ALA A 60 -9.68 -11.26 3.04
N THR A 61 -8.72 -10.58 2.46
CA THR A 61 -8.62 -9.13 2.53
C THR A 61 -8.79 -8.46 1.18
N ALA A 62 -9.45 -7.31 1.16
CA ALA A 62 -9.47 -6.38 0.05
C ALA A 62 -9.25 -4.97 0.58
N TYR A 63 -8.58 -4.14 -0.21
CA TYR A 63 -8.14 -2.80 0.20
C TYR A 63 -8.82 -1.75 -0.65
N PRO A 64 -9.83 -1.01 -0.12
CA PRO A 64 -10.57 0.01 -0.84
C PRO A 64 -9.69 1.10 -1.46
N GLU A 65 -8.59 1.50 -0.79
CA GLU A 65 -7.65 2.47 -1.35
C GLU A 65 -6.96 1.92 -2.60
N ASN A 66 -6.54 0.65 -2.55
CA ASN A 66 -5.88 0.01 -3.69
C ASN A 66 -6.84 -0.23 -4.85
N GLN A 67 -8.10 -0.59 -4.55
CA GLN A 67 -9.16 -0.70 -5.55
C GLN A 67 -9.43 0.65 -6.22
N ALA A 68 -9.58 1.72 -5.43
CA ALA A 68 -9.82 3.07 -5.95
C ALA A 68 -8.68 3.55 -6.86
N ALA A 69 -7.43 3.27 -6.46
CA ALA A 69 -6.25 3.53 -7.29
C ALA A 69 -6.30 2.75 -8.61
N GLY A 70 -6.68 1.48 -8.58
CA GLY A 70 -6.84 0.62 -9.75
C GLY A 70 -7.94 1.10 -10.70
N ILE A 71 -9.10 1.48 -10.17
CA ILE A 71 -10.22 2.08 -10.91
C ILE A 71 -9.79 3.39 -11.58
N ALA A 72 -9.11 4.27 -10.83
CA ALA A 72 -8.62 5.54 -11.34
C ALA A 72 -7.57 5.35 -12.45
N ALA A 73 -6.61 4.44 -12.25
CA ALA A 73 -5.58 4.13 -13.24
C ALA A 73 -6.14 3.58 -14.56
N ARG A 74 -7.34 2.97 -14.53
CA ARG A 74 -8.06 2.46 -15.70
C ARG A 74 -9.06 3.47 -16.28
N GLY A 75 -9.09 4.70 -15.75
CA GLY A 75 -9.87 5.82 -16.31
C GLY A 75 -11.31 5.92 -15.83
N ALA A 76 -11.74 5.12 -14.85
CA ALA A 76 -13.11 5.17 -14.33
C ALA A 76 -13.27 6.03 -13.05
N GLY A 77 -12.19 6.64 -12.56
CA GLY A 77 -12.22 7.43 -11.32
C GLY A 77 -13.24 8.57 -11.33
N GLU A 78 -13.28 9.37 -12.39
CA GLU A 78 -14.25 10.47 -12.53
C GLU A 78 -15.70 9.97 -12.51
N ARG A 79 -16.00 8.92 -13.28
CA ARG A 79 -17.33 8.31 -13.32
C ARG A 79 -17.80 7.86 -11.93
N MET A 80 -16.92 7.20 -11.18
CA MET A 80 -17.23 6.72 -9.83
C MET A 80 -17.37 7.89 -8.83
N CYS A 81 -16.53 8.91 -8.91
CA CYS A 81 -16.68 10.12 -8.09
C CYS A 81 -18.03 10.79 -8.32
N ASN A 82 -18.45 10.94 -9.58
CA ASN A 82 -19.74 11.54 -9.92
C ASN A 82 -20.93 10.76 -9.34
N VAL A 83 -20.83 9.42 -9.23
CA VAL A 83 -21.86 8.60 -8.57
C VAL A 83 -21.97 8.93 -7.09
N ALA A 84 -20.84 9.05 -6.37
CA ALA A 84 -20.83 9.41 -4.96
C ALA A 84 -21.35 10.84 -4.73
N GLU A 85 -20.98 11.78 -5.59
CA GLU A 85 -21.45 13.17 -5.53
C GLU A 85 -22.96 13.28 -5.78
N ALA A 86 -23.48 12.53 -6.73
CA ALA A 86 -24.92 12.42 -6.97
C ALA A 86 -25.68 11.80 -5.78
N ASP A 87 -24.98 11.04 -4.94
CA ASP A 87 -25.51 10.46 -3.70
C ASP A 87 -25.38 11.38 -2.48
N GLY A 88 -24.88 12.60 -2.68
CA GLY A 88 -24.79 13.65 -1.66
C GLY A 88 -23.43 13.79 -0.96
N TYR A 89 -22.42 13.06 -1.38
CA TYR A 89 -21.06 13.25 -0.86
C TYR A 89 -20.39 14.46 -1.50
N SER A 90 -19.66 15.25 -0.68
CA SER A 90 -18.95 16.42 -1.18
C SER A 90 -17.85 16.04 -2.15
N ASN A 91 -17.65 16.86 -3.19
CA ASN A 91 -16.50 16.76 -4.10
C ASN A 91 -15.17 17.15 -3.44
N ASP A 92 -15.21 17.76 -2.25
CA ASP A 92 -13.99 18.14 -1.49
C ASP A 92 -13.39 16.99 -0.69
N ILE A 93 -14.11 15.87 -0.49
CA ILE A 93 -13.55 14.70 0.18
C ILE A 93 -12.64 13.90 -0.76
N CYS A 94 -11.77 13.09 -0.17
CA CYS A 94 -10.81 12.25 -0.89
C CYS A 94 -11.47 11.47 -2.03
N ALA A 95 -10.86 11.50 -3.23
CA ALA A 95 -11.35 10.74 -4.38
C ALA A 95 -11.38 9.22 -4.14
N TYR A 96 -10.47 8.67 -3.34
CA TYR A 96 -10.52 7.25 -2.94
C TYR A 96 -11.80 6.93 -2.17
N ALA A 97 -12.16 7.79 -1.21
CA ALA A 97 -13.40 7.63 -0.46
C ALA A 97 -14.62 7.67 -1.38
N ARG A 98 -14.70 8.66 -2.30
CA ARG A 98 -15.80 8.76 -3.28
C ARG A 98 -15.91 7.54 -4.16
N VAL A 99 -14.79 7.05 -4.71
CA VAL A 99 -14.78 5.84 -5.55
C VAL A 99 -15.24 4.62 -4.77
N SER A 100 -14.81 4.45 -3.53
CA SER A 100 -15.19 3.31 -2.69
C SER A 100 -16.67 3.37 -2.26
N LEU A 101 -17.18 4.55 -1.88
CA LEU A 101 -18.59 4.76 -1.55
C LEU A 101 -19.50 4.49 -2.77
N ALA A 102 -19.08 4.96 -3.95
CA ALA A 102 -19.78 4.65 -5.19
C ALA A 102 -19.78 3.14 -5.49
N TYR A 103 -18.64 2.46 -5.28
CA TYR A 103 -18.55 1.02 -5.48
C TYR A 103 -19.47 0.26 -4.50
N ALA A 104 -19.52 0.64 -3.24
CA ALA A 104 -20.39 0.03 -2.24
C ALA A 104 -21.89 0.15 -2.65
N LYS A 105 -22.25 1.26 -3.29
CA LYS A 105 -23.61 1.49 -3.80
C LYS A 105 -23.91 0.67 -5.06
N LEU A 106 -23.01 0.69 -6.05
CA LEU A 106 -23.19 -0.01 -7.33
C LEU A 106 -22.94 -1.51 -7.23
N LYS A 107 -22.05 -1.94 -6.33
CA LYS A 107 -21.57 -3.31 -6.12
C LYS A 107 -20.87 -3.92 -7.33
N GLU A 108 -20.47 -3.10 -8.28
CA GLU A 108 -19.76 -3.49 -9.50
C GLU A 108 -18.92 -2.35 -10.07
N CYS A 109 -17.79 -2.69 -10.65
CA CYS A 109 -16.98 -1.79 -11.47
C CYS A 109 -16.17 -2.63 -12.48
N PRO A 110 -16.54 -2.62 -13.78
CA PRO A 110 -15.89 -3.46 -14.78
C PRO A 110 -14.37 -3.27 -14.88
N GLU A 111 -13.88 -2.07 -14.53
CA GLU A 111 -12.47 -1.75 -14.56
C GLU A 111 -11.69 -2.42 -13.41
N GLN A 112 -12.32 -2.60 -12.25
CA GLN A 112 -11.72 -3.30 -11.10
C GLN A 112 -12.79 -3.73 -10.11
N ASP A 113 -13.16 -4.97 -10.16
CA ASP A 113 -14.08 -5.59 -9.21
C ASP A 113 -13.36 -6.11 -7.97
N VAL A 114 -14.08 -6.23 -6.86
CA VAL A 114 -13.62 -6.80 -5.59
C VAL A 114 -14.81 -7.43 -4.85
N ALA A 115 -14.54 -8.45 -4.03
CA ALA A 115 -15.59 -9.05 -3.21
C ALA A 115 -16.18 -8.05 -2.21
N MET A 116 -17.50 -8.07 -2.04
CA MET A 116 -18.18 -7.29 -0.99
C MET A 116 -17.79 -7.82 0.39
N PRO A 117 -17.53 -6.92 1.36
CA PRO A 117 -17.02 -7.29 2.68
C PRO A 117 -18.08 -7.88 3.59
N ASP A 118 -17.63 -8.67 4.58
CA ASP A 118 -18.40 -9.11 5.73
C ASP A 118 -18.08 -8.27 6.97
N VAL A 119 -16.93 -7.59 6.97
CA VAL A 119 -16.45 -6.73 8.05
C VAL A 119 -15.55 -5.63 7.47
N LEU A 120 -15.51 -4.49 8.13
CA LEU A 120 -14.56 -3.41 7.85
C LEU A 120 -13.51 -3.35 8.95
N LEU A 121 -12.23 -3.30 8.56
CA LEU A 121 -11.09 -3.15 9.45
C LEU A 121 -10.41 -1.82 9.16
N CYS A 122 -10.47 -0.90 10.09
CA CYS A 122 -10.00 0.47 9.91
C CYS A 122 -9.03 0.87 11.02
N CYS A 123 -8.09 1.75 10.69
CA CYS A 123 -7.26 2.47 11.66
C CYS A 123 -7.25 3.96 11.33
N ASN A 124 -6.94 4.80 12.30
CA ASN A 124 -6.96 6.26 12.15
C ASN A 124 -5.57 6.89 11.89
N ASN A 125 -4.53 6.09 11.75
CA ASN A 125 -3.16 6.55 11.61
C ASN A 125 -2.78 7.03 10.19
N ILE A 126 -3.73 7.05 9.24
CA ILE A 126 -3.50 7.49 7.86
C ILE A 126 -3.98 8.92 7.64
N CYS A 127 -5.28 9.17 7.80
CA CYS A 127 -5.87 10.48 7.55
C CYS A 127 -7.23 10.66 8.24
N ASN A 128 -7.66 11.93 8.39
CA ASN A 128 -8.96 12.25 9.02
C ASN A 128 -10.18 11.76 8.22
N CYS A 129 -10.04 11.57 6.90
CA CYS A 129 -11.13 11.09 6.06
C CYS A 129 -11.45 9.61 6.32
N MET A 130 -10.46 8.81 6.68
CA MET A 130 -10.54 7.35 6.74
C MET A 130 -11.67 6.86 7.63
N ILE A 131 -11.75 7.32 8.87
CA ILE A 131 -12.78 6.86 9.82
C ILE A 131 -14.18 7.16 9.28
N LYS A 132 -14.43 8.40 8.85
CA LYS A 132 -15.75 8.79 8.36
C LYS A 132 -16.12 8.09 7.05
N TRP A 133 -15.15 7.81 6.22
CA TRP A 133 -15.34 6.99 5.03
C TRP A 133 -15.79 5.58 5.40
N TYR A 134 -15.07 4.89 6.30
CA TYR A 134 -15.39 3.53 6.73
C TYR A 134 -16.69 3.47 7.55
N GLU A 135 -17.00 4.47 8.40
CA GLU A 135 -18.29 4.56 9.09
C GLU A 135 -19.47 4.64 8.11
N ASN A 136 -19.33 5.41 7.01
CA ASN A 136 -20.36 5.48 5.98
C ASN A 136 -20.50 4.13 5.24
N LEU A 137 -19.38 3.47 4.92
CA LEU A 137 -19.43 2.12 4.34
C LEU A 137 -20.13 1.13 5.28
N ALA A 138 -19.81 1.14 6.58
CA ALA A 138 -20.43 0.26 7.57
C ALA A 138 -21.94 0.45 7.65
N ARG A 139 -22.37 1.72 7.66
CA ARG A 139 -23.79 2.07 7.68
C ARG A 139 -24.48 1.63 6.38
N ASP A 140 -23.92 1.97 5.21
CA ASP A 140 -24.56 1.76 3.92
C ASP A 140 -24.60 0.27 3.54
N LEU A 141 -23.62 -0.52 3.99
CA LEU A 141 -23.58 -1.96 3.81
C LEU A 141 -24.24 -2.75 4.95
N ASN A 142 -24.57 -2.07 6.06
CA ASN A 142 -25.08 -2.69 7.30
C ASN A 142 -24.23 -3.85 7.80
N ILE A 143 -22.90 -3.62 7.89
CA ILE A 143 -21.92 -4.61 8.36
C ILE A 143 -21.10 -4.05 9.54
N PRO A 144 -20.51 -4.91 10.38
CA PRO A 144 -19.67 -4.49 11.48
C PRO A 144 -18.39 -3.79 11.00
N MET A 145 -17.92 -2.84 11.83
CA MET A 145 -16.66 -2.15 11.65
C MET A 145 -15.85 -2.26 12.93
N ILE A 146 -14.58 -2.65 12.80
CA ILE A 146 -13.61 -2.70 13.88
C ILE A 146 -12.56 -1.62 13.61
N ILE A 147 -12.31 -0.78 14.61
CA ILE A 147 -11.35 0.33 14.52
C ILE A 147 -10.20 0.05 15.47
N LEU A 148 -8.97 0.21 15.00
CA LEU A 148 -7.79 0.39 15.82
C LEU A 148 -7.51 1.89 15.92
N ASP A 149 -7.70 2.44 17.09
CA ASP A 149 -7.36 3.83 17.40
C ASP A 149 -5.87 3.90 17.75
N ILE A 150 -5.08 4.38 16.78
CA ILE A 150 -3.65 4.59 16.93
C ILE A 150 -3.44 6.09 17.18
N PRO A 151 -3.06 6.50 18.39
CA PRO A 151 -2.92 7.90 18.74
C PRO A 151 -1.88 8.61 17.87
N PHE A 152 -2.11 9.91 17.63
CA PHE A 152 -1.05 10.76 17.11
C PHE A 152 0.05 10.87 18.19
N ASN A 153 1.27 10.49 17.82
CA ASN A 153 2.41 10.57 18.73
C ASN A 153 2.99 12.00 18.75
N PRO A 154 2.81 12.74 19.87
CA PRO A 154 3.36 14.09 20.00
C PRO A 154 4.86 14.10 20.28
N ASP A 155 5.39 12.99 20.79
CA ASP A 155 6.80 12.81 21.12
C ASP A 155 7.62 12.24 19.97
N TYR A 156 8.93 12.28 20.07
CA TYR A 156 9.80 11.72 19.05
C TYR A 156 9.75 10.18 19.03
N GLU A 157 9.68 9.57 20.21
CA GLU A 157 9.59 8.13 20.38
C GLU A 157 8.19 7.71 20.83
N VAL A 158 7.77 6.51 20.43
CA VAL A 158 6.51 5.92 20.87
C VAL A 158 6.66 5.47 22.33
N SER A 159 5.80 5.94 23.21
CA SER A 159 5.83 5.61 24.63
C SER A 159 5.33 4.19 24.90
N ASP A 160 5.74 3.61 26.04
CA ASP A 160 5.26 2.29 26.46
C ASP A 160 3.74 2.32 26.74
N ALA A 161 3.19 3.47 27.19
CA ALA A 161 1.75 3.64 27.38
C ALA A 161 0.98 3.58 26.04
N GLU A 162 1.52 4.14 24.96
CA GLU A 162 0.93 4.01 23.62
C GLU A 162 0.99 2.58 23.12
N VAL A 163 2.11 1.89 23.36
CA VAL A 163 2.26 0.47 23.02
C VAL A 163 1.22 -0.37 23.75
N GLU A 164 1.06 -0.18 25.05
CA GLU A 164 0.06 -0.88 25.86
C GLU A 164 -1.37 -0.61 25.35
N TYR A 165 -1.70 0.66 25.10
CA TYR A 165 -3.00 1.07 24.59
C TYR A 165 -3.35 0.45 23.25
N VAL A 166 -2.43 0.49 22.27
CA VAL A 166 -2.66 -0.07 20.94
C VAL A 166 -2.63 -1.60 20.97
N SER A 167 -1.79 -2.21 21.81
CA SER A 167 -1.75 -3.65 22.04
C SER A 167 -3.08 -4.19 22.56
N ALA A 168 -3.70 -3.49 23.51
CA ALA A 168 -5.01 -3.87 24.03
C ALA A 168 -6.08 -3.88 22.93
N GLN A 169 -6.06 -2.88 22.05
CA GLN A 169 -6.99 -2.81 20.92
C GLN A 169 -6.71 -3.87 19.85
N PHE A 170 -5.43 -4.20 19.62
CA PHE A 170 -5.07 -5.29 18.71
C PHE A 170 -5.73 -6.60 19.14
N TRP A 171 -5.62 -6.94 20.43
CA TRP A 171 -6.22 -8.16 20.97
C TRP A 171 -7.75 -8.09 21.03
N ASP A 172 -8.30 -6.91 21.31
CA ASP A 172 -9.76 -6.73 21.25
C ASP A 172 -10.29 -6.93 19.83
N ALA A 173 -9.61 -6.44 18.81
CA ALA A 173 -9.96 -6.68 17.41
C ALA A 173 -9.89 -8.18 17.05
N VAL A 174 -8.86 -8.89 17.51
CA VAL A 174 -8.75 -10.34 17.36
C VAL A 174 -9.97 -11.05 17.98
N HIS A 175 -10.30 -10.75 19.25
CA HIS A 175 -11.43 -11.39 19.94
C HIS A 175 -12.78 -11.06 19.30
N GLN A 176 -12.95 -9.82 18.78
CA GLN A 176 -14.17 -9.47 18.05
C GLN A 176 -14.31 -10.29 16.78
N LEU A 177 -13.23 -10.49 16.01
CA LEU A 177 -13.23 -11.29 14.77
C LEU A 177 -13.42 -12.77 15.05
N GLU A 178 -12.79 -13.32 16.10
CA GLU A 178 -13.03 -14.69 16.56
C GLU A 178 -14.51 -14.94 16.84
N LYS A 179 -15.12 -14.01 17.59
CA LYS A 179 -16.55 -14.10 17.97
C LYS A 179 -17.48 -13.94 16.76
N LEU A 180 -17.13 -13.02 15.85
CA LEU A 180 -17.96 -12.68 14.69
C LEU A 180 -18.04 -13.85 13.69
N PHE A 181 -16.93 -14.52 13.45
CA PHE A 181 -16.81 -15.55 12.41
C PHE A 181 -16.59 -16.97 12.95
N GLY A 182 -16.55 -17.16 14.27
CA GLY A 182 -16.26 -18.47 14.86
C GLY A 182 -14.82 -18.96 14.63
N LEU A 183 -13.91 -18.04 14.34
CA LEU A 183 -12.50 -18.33 14.10
C LEU A 183 -11.73 -18.52 15.41
N LYS A 184 -10.49 -19.00 15.30
CA LYS A 184 -9.58 -19.14 16.43
C LYS A 184 -8.20 -18.61 16.06
N TRP A 185 -7.65 -17.81 16.96
CA TRP A 185 -6.29 -17.35 16.88
C TRP A 185 -5.31 -18.52 16.99
N ASP A 186 -4.23 -18.47 16.22
CA ASP A 186 -3.16 -19.45 16.20
C ASP A 186 -1.80 -18.72 16.29
N ASP A 187 -1.12 -18.90 17.43
CA ASP A 187 0.16 -18.24 17.70
C ASP A 187 1.27 -18.67 16.74
N GLU A 188 1.28 -19.93 16.30
CA GLU A 188 2.29 -20.41 15.34
C GLU A 188 2.04 -19.79 13.96
N LYS A 189 0.80 -19.66 13.55
CA LYS A 189 0.43 -18.98 12.32
C LYS A 189 0.75 -17.48 12.41
N PHE A 190 0.48 -16.83 13.54
CA PHE A 190 0.87 -15.44 13.77
C PHE A 190 2.39 -15.23 13.63
N LYS A 191 3.17 -16.11 14.23
CA LYS A 191 4.63 -16.10 14.09
C LYS A 191 5.09 -16.28 12.64
N GLN A 192 4.42 -17.14 11.88
CA GLN A 192 4.68 -17.32 10.46
C GLN A 192 4.35 -16.05 9.66
N VAL A 193 3.15 -15.48 9.86
CA VAL A 193 2.69 -14.26 9.19
C VAL A 193 3.63 -13.06 9.49
N THR A 194 4.00 -12.88 10.75
CA THR A 194 4.96 -11.82 11.14
C THR A 194 6.33 -12.04 10.51
N GLY A 195 6.78 -13.30 10.39
CA GLY A 195 8.00 -13.66 9.69
C GLY A 195 7.96 -13.27 8.20
N PHE A 196 6.86 -13.55 7.51
CA PHE A 196 6.66 -13.16 6.11
C PHE A 196 6.59 -11.63 5.96
N SER A 197 5.85 -10.95 6.86
CA SER A 197 5.72 -9.48 6.87
C SER A 197 7.10 -8.81 7.00
N CYS A 198 7.93 -9.25 7.94
CA CYS A 198 9.28 -8.72 8.14
C CYS A 198 10.21 -9.02 6.95
N ARG A 199 10.15 -10.24 6.39
CA ARG A 199 10.93 -10.62 5.22
C ARG A 199 10.63 -9.71 4.02
N ALA A 200 9.34 -9.51 3.73
CA ALA A 200 8.91 -8.62 2.65
C ALA A 200 9.33 -7.17 2.91
N SER A 201 9.15 -6.68 4.15
CA SER A 201 9.48 -5.30 4.54
C SER A 201 10.98 -5.01 4.45
N ARG A 202 11.85 -5.90 4.93
CA ARG A 202 13.30 -5.75 4.82
C ARG A 202 13.76 -5.71 3.37
N ALA A 203 13.29 -6.67 2.56
CA ALA A 203 13.63 -6.72 1.14
C ALA A 203 13.15 -5.45 0.40
N TRP A 204 11.96 -4.93 0.74
CA TRP A 204 11.43 -3.68 0.22
C TRP A 204 12.28 -2.47 0.61
N LEU A 205 12.59 -2.31 1.89
CA LEU A 205 13.43 -1.20 2.38
C LEU A 205 14.84 -1.26 1.78
N ASP A 206 15.43 -2.45 1.69
CA ASP A 206 16.71 -2.65 1.04
C ASP A 206 16.68 -2.34 -0.46
N ALA A 207 15.57 -2.67 -1.15
CA ALA A 207 15.39 -2.35 -2.57
C ALA A 207 15.25 -0.84 -2.79
N THR A 208 14.46 -0.14 -1.98
CA THR A 208 14.32 1.32 -2.07
C THR A 208 15.63 2.04 -1.75
N ALA A 209 16.41 1.53 -0.79
CA ALA A 209 17.71 2.05 -0.42
C ALA A 209 18.79 1.93 -1.54
N GLN A 210 18.55 1.16 -2.59
CA GLN A 210 19.46 1.14 -3.76
C GLN A 210 19.48 2.48 -4.50
N ALA A 211 18.51 3.35 -4.26
CA ALA A 211 18.50 4.73 -4.77
C ALA A 211 19.73 5.55 -4.36
N LYS A 212 20.46 5.16 -3.31
CA LYS A 212 21.72 5.80 -2.88
C LYS A 212 22.80 5.83 -3.98
N TYR A 213 22.75 4.96 -4.96
CA TYR A 213 23.70 4.97 -6.05
C TYR A 213 23.35 6.04 -7.09
N VAL A 214 24.39 6.64 -7.70
CA VAL A 214 24.26 7.66 -8.75
C VAL A 214 24.98 7.18 -10.00
N PRO A 215 24.27 6.93 -11.14
CA PRO A 215 22.81 7.03 -11.26
C PRO A 215 22.07 5.92 -10.50
N SER A 216 20.79 6.18 -10.21
CA SER A 216 19.92 5.20 -9.56
C SER A 216 19.71 3.96 -10.46
N PRO A 217 19.76 2.75 -9.91
CA PRO A 217 19.51 1.53 -10.68
C PRO A 217 18.05 1.34 -11.09
N PHE A 218 17.16 2.23 -10.69
CA PHE A 218 15.74 2.15 -11.00
C PHE A 218 15.08 3.52 -11.22
N ASN A 219 13.91 3.48 -11.86
CA ASN A 219 12.98 4.58 -11.93
C ASN A 219 12.07 4.54 -10.70
N GLY A 220 12.07 5.57 -9.87
CA GLY A 220 11.27 5.59 -8.65
C GLY A 220 9.76 5.49 -8.85
N PHE A 221 9.24 5.82 -10.03
CA PHE A 221 7.84 5.57 -10.36
C PHE A 221 7.48 4.07 -10.37
N ASP A 222 8.46 3.18 -10.54
CA ASP A 222 8.24 1.74 -10.40
C ASP A 222 7.88 1.38 -8.95
N LEU A 223 8.41 2.12 -7.96
CA LEU A 223 8.10 1.91 -6.54
C LEU A 223 6.61 2.09 -6.24
N LEU A 224 5.95 3.08 -6.87
CA LEU A 224 4.53 3.33 -6.68
C LEU A 224 3.66 2.14 -7.11
N ASN A 225 4.07 1.41 -8.15
CA ASN A 225 3.38 0.19 -8.58
C ASN A 225 3.73 -1.01 -7.68
N HIS A 226 5.00 -1.13 -7.28
CA HIS A 226 5.48 -2.28 -6.49
C HIS A 226 4.99 -2.26 -5.05
N MET A 227 4.80 -1.07 -4.46
CA MET A 227 4.30 -0.95 -3.09
C MET A 227 2.88 -1.49 -2.90
N ALA A 228 2.11 -1.69 -3.99
CA ALA A 228 0.79 -2.32 -3.90
C ALA A 228 0.88 -3.71 -3.25
N VAL A 229 1.96 -4.45 -3.48
CA VAL A 229 2.21 -5.76 -2.85
C VAL A 229 2.45 -5.62 -1.34
N MET A 230 3.13 -4.53 -0.91
CA MET A 230 3.34 -4.25 0.51
C MET A 230 2.04 -3.90 1.23
N VAL A 231 1.07 -3.36 0.53
CA VAL A 231 -0.28 -3.11 1.06
C VAL A 231 -1.10 -4.40 1.12
N THR A 232 -1.10 -5.19 0.03
CA THR A 232 -2.09 -6.26 -0.17
C THR A 232 -1.62 -7.65 0.19
N ALA A 233 -0.31 -7.87 0.34
CA ALA A 233 0.25 -9.23 0.48
C ALA A 233 1.45 -9.34 1.45
N ARG A 234 1.79 -8.29 2.20
CA ARG A 234 2.98 -8.27 3.06
C ARG A 234 3.07 -9.48 4.02
N GLY A 235 1.95 -9.92 4.56
CA GLY A 235 1.87 -11.09 5.45
C GLY A 235 1.95 -12.45 4.75
N LYS A 236 2.26 -12.50 3.45
CA LYS A 236 2.30 -13.73 2.63
C LYS A 236 3.72 -14.02 2.15
N GLU A 237 4.05 -15.30 1.98
CA GLU A 237 5.39 -15.75 1.61
C GLU A 237 5.84 -15.22 0.25
N GLU A 238 4.94 -15.24 -0.74
CA GLU A 238 5.21 -14.80 -2.10
C GLU A 238 5.59 -13.31 -2.19
N ALA A 239 5.14 -12.47 -1.26
CA ALA A 239 5.53 -11.06 -1.20
C ALA A 239 7.02 -10.91 -0.87
N GLY A 240 7.51 -11.68 0.10
CA GLY A 240 8.93 -11.72 0.46
C GLY A 240 9.81 -12.15 -0.72
N GLU A 241 9.45 -13.25 -1.39
CA GLU A 241 10.17 -13.75 -2.56
C GLU A 241 10.21 -12.75 -3.74
N ALA A 242 9.09 -12.07 -3.97
CA ALA A 242 9.00 -11.07 -5.03
C ALA A 242 9.83 -9.82 -4.72
N MET A 243 9.85 -9.36 -3.46
CA MET A 243 10.65 -8.22 -3.01
C MET A 243 12.16 -8.55 -3.00
N GLU A 244 12.54 -9.75 -2.62
CA GLU A 244 13.93 -10.22 -2.73
C GLU A 244 14.40 -10.29 -4.19
N THR A 245 13.51 -10.70 -5.09
CA THR A 245 13.79 -10.67 -6.55
C THR A 245 13.99 -9.23 -7.02
N LEU A 246 13.17 -8.28 -6.56
CA LEU A 246 13.31 -6.86 -6.88
C LEU A 246 14.64 -6.30 -6.40
N LEU A 247 15.00 -6.58 -5.14
CA LEU A 247 16.28 -6.18 -4.56
C LEU A 247 17.46 -6.73 -5.37
N LYS A 248 17.39 -8.01 -5.76
CA LYS A 248 18.42 -8.64 -6.58
C LYS A 248 18.56 -7.94 -7.93
N GLU A 249 17.45 -7.69 -8.64
CA GLU A 249 17.46 -6.99 -9.93
C GLU A 249 18.04 -5.58 -9.81
N TYR A 250 17.72 -4.83 -8.76
CA TYR A 250 18.28 -3.49 -8.55
C TYR A 250 19.78 -3.51 -8.25
N LYS A 251 20.26 -4.49 -7.48
CA LYS A 251 21.70 -4.70 -7.25
C LYS A 251 22.43 -5.07 -8.57
N GLU A 252 21.84 -5.95 -9.36
CA GLU A 252 22.39 -6.33 -10.68
C GLU A 252 22.41 -5.15 -11.64
N ASN A 253 21.37 -4.32 -11.67
CA ASN A 253 21.34 -3.11 -12.48
C ASN A 253 22.48 -2.16 -12.09
N HIS A 254 22.70 -1.95 -10.79
CA HIS A 254 23.81 -1.13 -10.32
C HIS A 254 25.18 -1.68 -10.80
N LEU A 255 25.42 -2.97 -10.59
CA LEU A 255 26.70 -3.62 -10.98
C LEU A 255 26.95 -3.56 -12.49
N ASN A 256 25.90 -3.64 -13.31
CA ASN A 256 25.97 -3.62 -14.75
C ASN A 256 25.88 -2.19 -15.34
N GLY A 257 25.79 -1.14 -14.53
CA GLY A 257 25.61 0.23 -15.00
C GLY A 257 24.30 0.44 -15.76
N THR A 258 23.25 -0.33 -15.45
CA THR A 258 21.93 -0.24 -16.07
C THR A 258 20.90 0.31 -15.10
N SER A 259 19.76 0.78 -15.61
CA SER A 259 18.65 1.31 -14.80
C SER A 259 17.31 1.10 -15.48
N THR A 260 16.25 0.87 -14.71
CA THR A 260 14.88 0.87 -15.26
C THR A 260 14.43 2.29 -15.66
N PHE A 261 15.12 3.33 -15.23
CA PHE A 261 14.88 4.71 -15.67
C PHE A 261 15.09 4.88 -17.18
N ARG A 262 16.08 4.18 -17.77
CA ARG A 262 16.33 4.11 -19.24
C ARG A 262 16.48 5.48 -19.91
N ALA A 263 17.06 6.43 -19.20
CA ALA A 263 17.47 7.75 -19.70
C ALA A 263 18.69 8.20 -18.90
N GLU A 264 19.34 9.27 -19.34
CA GLU A 264 20.38 9.94 -18.56
C GLU A 264 19.72 10.57 -17.31
N GLU A 265 20.20 10.21 -16.09
CA GLU A 265 19.75 10.81 -14.85
C GLU A 265 20.53 12.12 -14.63
N LYS A 266 19.84 13.26 -14.85
CA LYS A 266 20.41 14.61 -14.71
C LYS A 266 20.04 15.23 -13.37
N TYR A 267 18.83 14.95 -12.90
CA TYR A 267 18.28 15.49 -11.66
C TYR A 267 17.58 14.38 -10.87
N ARG A 268 17.70 14.48 -9.57
CA ARG A 268 17.15 13.50 -8.61
C ARG A 268 16.14 14.19 -7.72
N ILE A 269 14.92 13.69 -7.71
CA ILE A 269 13.86 14.26 -6.89
C ILE A 269 13.26 13.26 -5.90
N MET A 270 12.76 13.80 -4.80
CA MET A 270 11.82 13.12 -3.93
C MET A 270 10.40 13.53 -4.32
N PHE A 271 9.51 12.55 -4.49
CA PHE A 271 8.09 12.81 -4.68
C PHE A 271 7.38 12.80 -3.34
N GLU A 272 6.58 13.83 -3.07
CA GLU A 272 5.80 13.96 -1.84
C GLU A 272 4.31 13.89 -2.17
N GLY A 273 3.55 13.14 -1.35
CA GLY A 273 2.14 12.94 -1.55
C GLY A 273 1.78 11.66 -2.31
N ILE A 274 0.51 11.53 -2.66
CA ILE A 274 -0.06 10.37 -3.33
C ILE A 274 0.00 10.56 -4.84
N ALA A 275 0.37 9.49 -5.57
CA ALA A 275 0.44 9.52 -7.03
C ALA A 275 -0.93 9.81 -7.67
N CYS A 276 -0.93 10.62 -8.70
CA CYS A 276 -2.09 10.82 -9.55
C CYS A 276 -2.23 9.64 -10.52
N TRP A 277 -2.91 8.58 -10.10
CA TRP A 277 -2.95 7.29 -10.79
C TRP A 277 -3.35 7.36 -12.27
N PRO A 278 -4.39 8.13 -12.69
CA PRO A 278 -4.75 8.26 -14.10
C PRO A 278 -3.63 8.84 -14.96
N TYR A 279 -2.77 9.66 -14.37
CA TYR A 279 -1.71 10.39 -15.07
C TYR A 279 -0.29 9.94 -14.70
N LEU A 280 -0.14 8.85 -13.93
CA LEU A 280 1.15 8.33 -13.47
C LEU A 280 2.14 8.15 -14.62
N ARG A 281 1.68 7.55 -15.72
CA ARG A 281 2.51 7.34 -16.91
C ARG A 281 2.92 8.65 -17.58
N ALA A 282 2.00 9.60 -17.72
CA ALA A 282 2.28 10.89 -18.33
C ALA A 282 3.29 11.69 -17.50
N THR A 283 3.11 11.70 -16.18
CA THR A 283 4.04 12.36 -15.23
C THR A 283 5.43 11.73 -15.31
N SER A 284 5.52 10.41 -15.20
CA SER A 284 6.79 9.68 -15.28
C SER A 284 7.53 9.93 -16.60
N HIS A 285 6.82 9.92 -17.74
CA HIS A 285 7.42 10.18 -19.03
C HIS A 285 7.88 11.65 -19.16
N GLY A 286 7.04 12.61 -18.75
CA GLY A 286 7.39 14.02 -18.82
C GLY A 286 8.63 14.40 -17.99
N LEU A 287 8.81 13.78 -16.83
CA LEU A 287 10.01 13.94 -16.01
C LEU A 287 11.22 13.24 -16.64
N LYS A 288 11.04 11.99 -17.08
CA LYS A 288 12.08 11.21 -17.73
C LYS A 288 12.65 11.88 -18.99
N ASP A 289 11.81 12.49 -19.84
CA ASP A 289 12.23 13.20 -21.04
C ASP A 289 13.13 14.40 -20.72
N ARG A 290 13.10 14.85 -19.47
CA ARG A 290 13.97 15.94 -18.95
C ARG A 290 15.16 15.42 -18.15
N GLY A 291 15.34 14.11 -18.04
CA GLY A 291 16.38 13.50 -17.22
C GLY A 291 16.11 13.60 -15.70
N ILE A 292 14.86 13.83 -15.29
CA ILE A 292 14.47 13.92 -13.89
C ILE A 292 14.01 12.55 -13.42
N ASN A 293 14.77 11.93 -12.51
CA ASN A 293 14.40 10.66 -11.89
C ASN A 293 13.83 10.91 -10.49
N MET A 294 12.64 10.39 -10.22
CA MET A 294 12.15 10.25 -8.85
C MET A 294 12.89 9.10 -8.20
N VAL A 295 13.73 9.36 -7.22
CA VAL A 295 14.58 8.34 -6.60
C VAL A 295 14.04 7.85 -5.26
N THR A 296 13.18 8.62 -4.62
CA THR A 296 12.56 8.24 -3.34
C THR A 296 11.22 8.94 -3.13
N THR A 297 10.42 8.40 -2.23
CA THR A 297 9.16 8.98 -1.75
C THR A 297 8.84 8.46 -0.37
N ILE A 298 8.36 9.35 0.52
CA ILE A 298 7.89 8.94 1.85
C ILE A 298 6.70 7.98 1.77
N TYR A 299 5.90 8.08 0.70
CA TYR A 299 4.74 7.23 0.48
C TYR A 299 5.12 5.75 0.33
N ALA A 300 6.18 5.45 -0.46
CA ALA A 300 6.67 4.08 -0.60
C ALA A 300 7.37 3.58 0.67
N ASP A 301 8.15 4.43 1.34
CA ASP A 301 8.84 4.11 2.59
C ASP A 301 7.86 3.76 3.73
N ALA A 302 6.67 4.39 3.75
CA ALA A 302 5.66 4.20 4.78
C ALA A 302 5.12 2.76 4.90
N PHE A 303 5.31 1.90 3.89
CA PHE A 303 4.84 0.51 3.90
C PHE A 303 5.94 -0.51 4.25
N GLY A 304 7.11 -0.06 4.65
CA GLY A 304 8.19 -0.91 5.16
C GLY A 304 8.11 -1.06 6.69
N PHE A 305 7.43 -2.09 7.16
CA PHE A 305 7.28 -2.38 8.60
C PHE A 305 8.29 -3.46 9.01
N ASP A 306 9.46 -3.07 9.53
CA ASP A 306 10.44 -4.00 10.07
C ASP A 306 10.41 -3.98 11.61
N TYR A 307 10.30 -5.18 12.20
CA TYR A 307 10.19 -5.36 13.64
C TYR A 307 10.70 -6.77 14.04
N HIS A 308 11.05 -6.95 15.32
CA HIS A 308 11.58 -8.20 15.85
C HIS A 308 10.77 -8.75 17.05
N SER A 309 9.81 -7.97 17.53
CA SER A 309 8.91 -8.34 18.62
C SER A 309 7.52 -7.77 18.39
N PHE A 310 6.56 -8.22 19.20
CA PHE A 310 5.19 -7.69 19.15
C PHE A 310 5.17 -6.18 19.47
N ASP A 311 5.89 -5.75 20.52
CA ASP A 311 5.96 -4.34 20.90
C ASP A 311 6.58 -3.47 19.79
N GLU A 312 7.62 -3.97 19.13
CA GLU A 312 8.22 -3.28 17.98
C GLU A 312 7.25 -3.21 16.79
N MET A 313 6.44 -4.25 16.57
CA MET A 313 5.39 -4.23 15.56
C MET A 313 4.38 -3.12 15.86
N ILE A 314 3.90 -3.03 17.10
CA ILE A 314 2.98 -1.95 17.52
C ILE A 314 3.65 -0.58 17.36
N LYS A 315 4.89 -0.41 17.80
CA LYS A 315 5.66 0.83 17.60
C LYS A 315 5.79 1.21 16.12
N ALA A 316 5.94 0.24 15.21
CA ALA A 316 5.99 0.49 13.79
C ALA A 316 4.66 1.05 13.24
N TYR A 317 3.53 0.48 13.66
CA TYR A 317 2.20 1.02 13.31
C TYR A 317 1.90 2.39 13.91
N CYS A 318 2.44 2.70 15.09
CA CYS A 318 2.38 4.04 15.70
C CYS A 318 3.34 5.04 15.03
N SER A 319 4.26 4.59 14.18
CA SER A 319 5.32 5.42 13.59
C SER A 319 5.12 5.72 12.10
N VAL A 320 3.93 5.46 11.55
CA VAL A 320 3.61 5.83 10.16
C VAL A 320 3.64 7.36 9.98
N PRO A 321 3.95 7.87 8.76
CA PRO A 321 4.22 9.29 8.56
C PRO A 321 3.16 10.28 9.03
N ASN A 322 1.90 9.87 9.08
CA ASN A 322 0.80 10.75 9.50
C ASN A 322 0.43 10.63 10.98
N ALA A 323 1.03 9.68 11.70
CA ALA A 323 0.82 9.48 13.15
C ALA A 323 1.97 10.01 14.02
N ILE A 324 3.00 10.60 13.44
CA ILE A 324 4.20 11.11 14.12
C ILE A 324 4.26 12.64 14.14
N ASN A 325 4.97 13.18 15.12
CA ASN A 325 5.16 14.61 15.25
C ASN A 325 5.95 15.20 14.05
N LEU A 326 5.89 16.52 13.94
CA LEU A 326 6.51 17.26 12.83
C LEU A 326 8.04 17.10 12.79
N GLU A 327 8.70 17.04 13.93
CA GLU A 327 10.16 16.90 13.99
C GLU A 327 10.62 15.56 13.45
N LYS A 328 10.04 14.47 13.89
CA LYS A 328 10.32 13.12 13.41
C LYS A 328 9.98 12.97 11.92
N SER A 329 8.84 13.55 11.52
CA SER A 329 8.39 13.56 10.12
C SER A 329 9.37 14.32 9.21
N ARG A 330 9.84 15.51 9.65
CA ARG A 330 10.88 16.29 8.98
C ARG A 330 12.20 15.54 8.88
N ASP A 331 12.67 14.97 9.99
CA ASP A 331 13.97 14.31 10.06
C ASP A 331 14.01 13.07 9.17
N LYS A 332 12.92 12.32 9.10
CA LYS A 332 12.76 11.19 8.17
C LYS A 332 12.92 11.63 6.72
N ARG A 333 12.28 12.75 6.32
CA ARG A 333 12.39 13.30 4.97
C ARG A 333 13.79 13.82 4.66
N ILE A 334 14.40 14.53 5.60
CA ILE A 334 15.79 15.00 5.46
C ILE A 334 16.74 13.82 5.28
N LYS A 335 16.56 12.74 6.07
CA LYS A 335 17.36 11.53 5.94
C LYS A 335 17.20 10.90 4.55
N LEU A 336 15.97 10.70 4.07
CA LEU A 336 15.71 10.15 2.74
C LEU A 336 16.34 11.01 1.64
N CYS A 337 16.24 12.34 1.75
CA CYS A 337 16.85 13.24 0.77
C CYS A 337 18.38 13.14 0.76
N LYS A 338 19.01 13.11 1.93
CA LYS A 338 20.48 13.00 2.05
C LYS A 338 21.00 11.64 1.57
N ASP A 339 20.38 10.55 2.03
CA ASP A 339 20.81 9.19 1.70
C ASP A 339 20.69 8.90 0.19
N ASN A 340 19.73 9.53 -0.47
CA ASN A 340 19.44 9.32 -1.88
C ASN A 340 19.89 10.47 -2.79
N HIS A 341 20.73 11.41 -2.30
CA HIS A 341 21.26 12.52 -3.07
C HIS A 341 20.17 13.31 -3.82
N VAL A 342 19.10 13.65 -3.13
CA VAL A 342 17.96 14.39 -3.68
C VAL A 342 18.33 15.88 -3.85
N GLU A 343 18.01 16.44 -5.03
CA GLU A 343 18.29 17.83 -5.39
C GLU A 343 17.02 18.70 -5.39
N GLY A 344 15.83 18.06 -5.43
CA GLY A 344 14.55 18.78 -5.46
C GLY A 344 13.39 17.93 -4.94
N LEU A 345 12.31 18.63 -4.59
CA LEU A 345 11.04 18.01 -4.15
C LEU A 345 9.95 18.31 -5.19
N LEU A 346 9.06 17.35 -5.43
CA LEU A 346 7.88 17.49 -6.28
C LEU A 346 6.63 17.13 -5.50
#